data_c859e165890a33c1e4cf12aff75dc625
#
_entry.id   c859e165890a33c1e4cf12aff75dc625
#
_cell.length_a   1.000
_cell.length_b   1.000
_cell.length_c   1.000
_cell.angle_alpha   90.00
_cell.angle_beta   90.00
_cell.angle_gamma   90.00
#
_symmetry.space_group_name_H-M   'P 1'
#
loop_
_entity.id
_entity.type
_entity.pdbx_description
1 polymer ?
#
loop_
_entity_poly.entity_id
_entity_poly.type
_entity_poly.pdbx_seq_one_letter_code
_entity_poly.pdbx_strand_id
1 'polypeptide(L)'
;MKYTTVIGVSFVDVKGYPHGVYVPDGRNLGKIETVEGGVARNIAENFAACDLPVRFVSLSDRTAFGVSVTEHLRSMGVDTRYIKEVSEGGVGMWMVVLNEMGDAAGQISMMPDTAPLLSLIDEEADRLAEEAESIILEIDLGEKIAERVLAAAERHGVPVYAIVGNLSVIERRPDLLFRTECIVCNAVEFGKLFSADLRKNTPEEMVAFLQRVCGENLPSAIVTLGAKGCVTYDRKSGVYGIVPAEEVRVVDTSGAGDAFLSGVVMGQNHRLSLTESAAIGTHLAALAIGTKNSAVPKNDDVHHLLRCFIKEPAGMA
;
A
#
# COMPACT_ATOMS: atom_id res chain seq x y z
N MET A 1 9.91 -2.70 -21.64
CA MET A 1 10.08 -2.49 -20.18
C MET A 1 8.73 -2.78 -19.54
N LYS A 2 8.68 -3.66 -18.54
CA LYS A 2 7.44 -3.92 -17.81
C LYS A 2 7.35 -2.98 -16.61
N TYR A 3 6.13 -2.70 -16.17
CA TYR A 3 5.84 -1.79 -15.06
C TYR A 3 5.32 -2.57 -13.85
N THR A 4 5.60 -2.09 -12.64
CA THR A 4 4.70 -2.36 -11.53
C THR A 4 3.50 -1.44 -11.73
N THR A 5 2.31 -2.03 -11.94
CA THR A 5 1.07 -1.27 -12.17
C THR A 5 0.31 -1.15 -10.85
N VAL A 6 0.19 0.06 -10.33
CA VAL A 6 -0.53 0.35 -9.08
C VAL A 6 -1.90 0.90 -9.42
N ILE A 7 -2.96 0.25 -8.94
CA ILE A 7 -4.36 0.59 -9.20
C ILE A 7 -5.02 0.99 -7.90
N GLY A 8 -5.43 2.25 -7.80
CA GLY A 8 -6.03 2.78 -6.58
C GLY A 8 -6.38 4.25 -6.70
N VAL A 9 -6.65 4.90 -5.57
CA VAL A 9 -7.03 6.32 -5.54
C VAL A 9 -6.03 7.14 -4.75
N SER A 10 -5.97 8.44 -5.08
CA SER A 10 -5.22 9.44 -4.34
C SER A 10 -6.12 10.10 -3.29
N PHE A 11 -5.51 10.50 -2.18
CA PHE A 11 -6.16 11.27 -1.13
C PHE A 11 -5.38 12.55 -0.82
N VAL A 12 -6.07 13.50 -0.23
CA VAL A 12 -5.48 14.62 0.47
C VAL A 12 -5.95 14.57 1.92
N ASP A 13 -5.00 14.51 2.83
CA ASP A 13 -5.23 14.51 4.26
C ASP A 13 -5.18 15.95 4.77
N VAL A 14 -6.28 16.41 5.37
CA VAL A 14 -6.41 17.74 6.00
C VAL A 14 -6.41 17.55 7.51
N LYS A 15 -5.30 17.93 8.15
CA LYS A 15 -5.07 17.71 9.59
C LYS A 15 -5.18 19.04 10.32
N GLY A 16 -6.14 19.15 11.26
CA GLY A 16 -6.32 20.33 12.12
C GLY A 16 -5.72 20.12 13.50
N TYR A 17 -4.87 21.04 13.93
CA TYR A 17 -4.17 21.03 15.23
C TYR A 17 -4.59 22.27 16.04
N PRO A 18 -5.44 22.15 17.08
CA PRO A 18 -5.78 23.27 17.94
C PRO A 18 -4.57 23.74 18.77
N HIS A 19 -4.49 25.04 19.04
CA HIS A 19 -3.45 25.64 19.90
C HIS A 19 -3.72 25.46 21.40
N GLY A 20 -4.42 24.44 21.82
CA GLY A 20 -4.76 24.15 23.21
C GLY A 20 -5.75 23.03 23.28
N VAL A 21 -6.50 22.97 24.38
CA VAL A 21 -7.55 21.97 24.56
C VAL A 21 -8.62 22.14 23.48
N TYR A 22 -8.92 21.07 22.76
CA TYR A 22 -9.96 21.07 21.74
C TYR A 22 -11.35 21.24 22.35
N VAL A 23 -12.10 22.23 21.91
CA VAL A 23 -13.47 22.52 22.35
C VAL A 23 -14.44 22.15 21.22
N PRO A 24 -15.22 21.05 21.32
CA PRO A 24 -16.09 20.57 20.23
C PRO A 24 -17.12 21.61 19.76
N ASP A 25 -17.74 22.33 20.71
CA ASP A 25 -18.79 23.30 20.44
C ASP A 25 -18.30 24.73 20.28
N GLY A 26 -16.97 24.92 20.15
CA GLY A 26 -16.32 26.22 20.09
C GLY A 26 -15.48 26.46 18.86
N ARG A 27 -15.12 27.74 18.63
CA ARG A 27 -14.11 28.09 17.63
C ARG A 27 -12.73 27.80 18.20
N ASN A 28 -12.03 26.82 17.63
CA ASN A 28 -10.65 26.53 17.96
C ASN A 28 -9.71 27.31 17.03
N LEU A 29 -8.77 28.05 17.58
CA LEU A 29 -7.64 28.57 16.83
C LEU A 29 -6.57 27.50 16.74
N GLY A 30 -5.92 27.37 15.59
CA GLY A 30 -4.97 26.28 15.38
C GLY A 30 -4.22 26.37 14.07
N LYS A 31 -3.49 25.30 13.77
CA LYS A 31 -2.80 25.07 12.50
C LYS A 31 -3.60 24.07 11.68
N ILE A 32 -3.63 24.28 10.37
CA ILE A 32 -4.14 23.30 9.39
C ILE A 32 -2.98 22.90 8.49
N GLU A 33 -2.77 21.61 8.34
CA GLU A 33 -1.81 21.04 7.41
C GLU A 33 -2.55 20.20 6.37
N THR A 34 -2.07 20.28 5.13
CA THR A 34 -2.51 19.39 4.05
C THR A 34 -1.34 18.52 3.62
N VAL A 35 -1.58 17.23 3.52
CA VAL A 35 -0.58 16.24 3.11
C VAL A 35 -1.17 15.40 1.99
N GLU A 36 -0.41 15.17 0.94
CA GLU A 36 -0.80 14.22 -0.10
C GLU A 36 -0.78 12.81 0.49
N GLY A 37 -1.89 12.09 0.33
CA GLY A 37 -2.16 10.79 0.90
C GLY A 37 -2.70 9.79 -0.14
N GLY A 38 -3.24 8.71 0.35
CA GLY A 38 -3.72 7.59 -0.47
C GLY A 38 -2.70 6.46 -0.55
N VAL A 39 -3.12 5.27 -0.11
CA VAL A 39 -2.24 4.09 -0.01
C VAL A 39 -1.62 3.76 -1.37
N ALA A 40 -2.43 3.69 -2.42
CA ALA A 40 -1.94 3.39 -3.77
C ALA A 40 -1.00 4.50 -4.31
N ARG A 41 -1.31 5.80 -4.03
CA ARG A 41 -0.43 6.91 -4.40
C ARG A 41 0.92 6.80 -3.70
N ASN A 42 0.95 6.53 -2.39
CA ASN A 42 2.17 6.35 -1.62
C ASN A 42 3.04 5.22 -2.19
N ILE A 43 2.42 4.10 -2.57
CA ILE A 43 3.12 2.96 -3.18
C ILE A 43 3.74 3.36 -4.53
N ALA A 44 2.99 4.05 -5.39
CA ALA A 44 3.52 4.51 -6.67
C ALA A 44 4.74 5.43 -6.48
N GLU A 45 4.68 6.34 -5.50
CA GLU A 45 5.78 7.22 -5.14
C GLU A 45 6.99 6.43 -4.59
N ASN A 46 6.78 5.42 -3.75
CA ASN A 46 7.85 4.56 -3.23
C ASN A 46 8.62 3.86 -4.35
N PHE A 47 7.93 3.31 -5.35
CA PHE A 47 8.59 2.72 -6.52
C PHE A 47 9.39 3.74 -7.31
N ALA A 48 8.84 4.93 -7.53
CA ALA A 48 9.52 6.01 -8.24
C ALA A 48 10.73 6.54 -7.43
N ALA A 49 10.63 6.62 -6.11
CA ALA A 49 11.75 6.99 -5.24
C ALA A 49 12.91 6.00 -5.31
N CYS A 50 12.62 4.74 -5.65
CA CYS A 50 13.58 3.68 -5.90
C CYS A 50 13.99 3.55 -7.38
N ASP A 51 13.68 4.54 -8.22
CA ASP A 51 13.93 4.56 -9.67
C ASP A 51 13.45 3.29 -10.42
N LEU A 52 12.40 2.65 -9.91
CA LEU A 52 11.80 1.47 -10.52
C LEU A 52 10.62 1.86 -11.41
N PRO A 53 10.44 1.18 -12.56
CA PRO A 53 9.34 1.49 -13.48
C PRO A 53 7.97 1.26 -12.80
N VAL A 54 7.21 2.33 -12.65
CA VAL A 54 5.88 2.30 -12.03
C VAL A 54 4.87 3.06 -12.86
N ARG A 55 3.65 2.50 -12.93
CA ARG A 55 2.49 3.11 -13.56
C ARG A 55 1.39 3.24 -12.51
N PHE A 56 0.76 4.40 -12.47
CA PHE A 56 -0.36 4.65 -11.58
C PHE A 56 -1.67 4.76 -12.38
N VAL A 57 -2.62 3.89 -12.05
CA VAL A 57 -3.96 3.83 -12.64
C VAL A 57 -4.95 4.36 -11.62
N SER A 58 -5.50 5.54 -11.85
CA SER A 58 -6.24 6.27 -10.83
C SER A 58 -7.19 7.29 -11.44
N LEU A 59 -7.79 8.08 -10.56
CA LEU A 59 -8.56 9.27 -10.89
C LEU A 59 -7.84 10.52 -10.42
N SER A 60 -8.08 11.63 -11.09
CA SER A 60 -7.72 12.98 -10.66
C SER A 60 -8.81 13.96 -11.10
N ASP A 61 -8.74 15.20 -10.63
CA ASP A 61 -9.66 16.27 -11.02
C ASP A 61 -8.93 17.61 -11.22
N ARG A 62 -9.67 18.63 -11.63
CA ARG A 62 -9.14 19.98 -11.91
C ARG A 62 -9.00 20.87 -10.67
N THR A 63 -9.21 20.35 -9.48
CA THR A 63 -8.92 21.07 -8.25
C THR A 63 -7.41 21.29 -8.10
N ALA A 64 -7.03 22.27 -7.28
CA ALA A 64 -5.61 22.49 -6.97
C ALA A 64 -4.93 21.22 -6.41
N PHE A 65 -5.67 20.41 -5.67
CA PHE A 65 -5.17 19.15 -5.11
C PHE A 65 -4.97 18.08 -6.19
N GLY A 66 -5.94 17.88 -7.09
CA GLY A 66 -5.83 16.91 -8.17
C GLY A 66 -4.66 17.20 -9.10
N VAL A 67 -4.50 18.49 -9.44
CA VAL A 67 -3.36 18.96 -10.25
C VAL A 67 -2.04 18.74 -9.52
N SER A 68 -1.94 19.16 -8.23
CA SER A 68 -0.72 19.01 -7.43
C SER A 68 -0.25 17.56 -7.34
N VAL A 69 -1.14 16.64 -6.95
CA VAL A 69 -0.82 15.21 -6.81
C VAL A 69 -0.35 14.61 -8.14
N THR A 70 -1.03 14.93 -9.25
CA THR A 70 -0.67 14.39 -10.56
C THR A 70 0.68 14.93 -11.05
N GLU A 71 0.94 16.23 -10.87
CA GLU A 71 2.21 16.84 -11.24
C GLU A 71 3.37 16.34 -10.37
N HIS A 72 3.14 16.16 -9.06
CA HIS A 72 4.13 15.59 -8.16
C HIS A 72 4.55 14.19 -8.62
N LEU A 73 3.60 13.28 -8.81
CA LEU A 73 3.88 11.91 -9.28
C LEU A 73 4.61 11.90 -10.64
N ARG A 74 4.19 12.78 -11.57
CA ARG A 74 4.86 12.91 -12.86
C ARG A 74 6.31 13.39 -12.70
N SER A 75 6.57 14.34 -11.81
CA SER A 75 7.91 14.85 -11.52
C SER A 75 8.83 13.80 -10.92
N MET A 76 8.25 12.85 -10.19
CA MET A 76 8.96 11.69 -9.62
C MET A 76 9.27 10.59 -10.65
N GLY A 77 8.69 10.66 -11.86
CA GLY A 77 8.90 9.68 -12.92
C GLY A 77 7.84 8.57 -12.98
N VAL A 78 6.74 8.70 -12.26
CA VAL A 78 5.58 7.78 -12.37
C VAL A 78 4.92 7.93 -13.75
N ASP A 79 4.60 6.82 -14.41
CA ASP A 79 3.76 6.83 -15.61
C ASP A 79 2.31 7.18 -15.21
N THR A 80 1.90 8.41 -15.49
CA THR A 80 0.59 8.99 -15.13
C THR A 80 -0.42 8.97 -16.28
N ARG A 81 -0.15 8.30 -17.40
CA ARG A 81 -1.04 8.27 -18.58
C ARG A 81 -2.40 7.66 -18.32
N TYR A 82 -2.51 6.84 -17.27
CA TYR A 82 -3.75 6.18 -16.84
C TYR A 82 -4.37 6.83 -15.60
N ILE A 83 -3.98 8.06 -15.28
CA ILE A 83 -4.74 8.88 -14.34
C ILE A 83 -5.85 9.58 -15.14
N LYS A 84 -7.09 9.10 -14.97
CA LYS A 84 -8.25 9.66 -15.67
C LYS A 84 -8.73 10.92 -14.98
N GLU A 85 -8.70 12.05 -15.71
CA GLU A 85 -9.22 13.31 -15.21
C GLU A 85 -10.76 13.32 -15.26
N VAL A 86 -11.40 13.65 -14.13
CA VAL A 86 -12.84 13.90 -14.02
C VAL A 86 -13.08 15.37 -13.69
N SER A 87 -14.32 15.84 -13.79
CA SER A 87 -14.65 17.26 -13.56
C SER A 87 -14.42 17.66 -12.10
N GLU A 88 -14.81 16.79 -11.17
CA GLU A 88 -14.70 16.98 -9.72
C GLU A 88 -14.73 15.63 -9.00
N GLY A 89 -14.22 15.57 -7.76
CA GLY A 89 -14.25 14.37 -6.94
C GLY A 89 -13.37 13.22 -7.42
N GLY A 90 -12.32 13.51 -8.17
CA GLY A 90 -11.32 12.52 -8.61
C GLY A 90 -10.28 12.20 -7.56
N VAL A 91 -10.12 13.06 -6.55
CA VAL A 91 -9.22 12.85 -5.42
C VAL A 91 -10.05 12.72 -4.15
N GLY A 92 -9.77 11.71 -3.35
CA GLY A 92 -10.38 11.53 -2.04
C GLY A 92 -9.86 12.58 -1.04
N MET A 93 -10.60 12.80 0.02
CA MET A 93 -10.18 13.70 1.08
C MET A 93 -10.47 13.09 2.45
N TRP A 94 -9.48 13.12 3.32
CA TRP A 94 -9.65 12.79 4.72
C TRP A 94 -9.36 13.99 5.58
N MET A 95 -10.38 14.46 6.30
CA MET A 95 -10.26 15.56 7.23
C MET A 95 -10.29 15.03 8.66
N VAL A 96 -9.32 15.43 9.47
CA VAL A 96 -9.25 15.07 10.88
C VAL A 96 -8.92 16.29 11.73
N VAL A 97 -9.61 16.43 12.85
CA VAL A 97 -9.26 17.35 13.91
C VAL A 97 -8.67 16.54 15.05
N LEU A 98 -7.45 16.88 15.44
CA LEU A 98 -6.73 16.24 16.54
C LEU A 98 -7.00 17.00 17.84
N ASN A 99 -6.98 16.31 18.97
CA ASN A 99 -6.98 16.95 20.29
C ASN A 99 -5.54 17.29 20.72
N GLU A 100 -5.38 17.84 21.91
CA GLU A 100 -4.08 18.23 22.49
C GLU A 100 -3.16 17.03 22.77
N MET A 101 -3.68 15.81 22.79
CA MET A 101 -2.92 14.57 22.94
C MET A 101 -2.52 13.95 21.59
N GLY A 102 -3.00 14.54 20.48
CA GLY A 102 -2.77 14.02 19.14
C GLY A 102 -3.77 12.95 18.70
N ASP A 103 -4.81 12.68 19.47
CA ASP A 103 -5.86 11.75 19.10
C ASP A 103 -6.92 12.42 18.21
N ALA A 104 -7.58 11.64 17.36
CA ALA A 104 -8.66 12.13 16.52
C ALA A 104 -9.89 12.48 17.36
N ALA A 105 -10.20 13.77 17.46
CA ALA A 105 -11.43 14.28 18.08
C ALA A 105 -12.65 14.18 17.15
N GLY A 106 -12.43 14.23 15.84
CA GLY A 106 -13.43 14.04 14.80
C GLY A 106 -12.79 13.87 13.43
N GLN A 107 -13.45 13.12 12.55
CA GLN A 107 -12.93 12.89 11.20
C GLN A 107 -14.06 12.68 10.19
N ILE A 108 -13.80 13.07 8.95
CA ILE A 108 -14.70 12.85 7.81
C ILE A 108 -13.82 12.35 6.64
N SER A 109 -14.25 11.29 5.99
CA SER A 109 -13.61 10.77 4.79
C SER A 109 -14.54 10.89 3.60
N MET A 110 -14.07 11.50 2.52
CA MET A 110 -14.74 11.60 1.23
C MET A 110 -14.01 10.70 0.23
N MET A 111 -14.68 9.63 -0.19
CA MET A 111 -14.17 8.75 -1.23
C MET A 111 -14.49 9.33 -2.62
N PRO A 112 -13.61 9.15 -3.61
CA PRO A 112 -13.93 9.47 -5.00
C PRO A 112 -15.04 8.54 -5.54
N ASP A 113 -15.80 9.03 -6.54
CA ASP A 113 -16.65 8.14 -7.33
C ASP A 113 -15.77 7.24 -8.20
N THR A 114 -15.81 5.93 -7.95
CA THR A 114 -14.99 4.95 -8.66
C THR A 114 -15.57 4.48 -9.99
N ALA A 115 -16.76 4.94 -10.39
CA ALA A 115 -17.37 4.55 -11.67
C ALA A 115 -16.51 4.93 -12.90
N PRO A 116 -15.85 6.11 -12.97
CA PRO A 116 -14.94 6.42 -14.06
C PRO A 116 -13.68 5.52 -14.07
N LEU A 117 -13.20 5.09 -12.90
CA LEU A 117 -12.08 4.14 -12.80
C LEU A 117 -12.51 2.75 -13.30
N LEU A 118 -13.70 2.29 -12.94
CA LEU A 118 -14.25 1.04 -13.48
C LEU A 118 -14.34 1.07 -15.01
N SER A 119 -14.81 2.19 -15.61
CA SER A 119 -14.84 2.33 -17.06
C SER A 119 -13.45 2.26 -17.69
N LEU A 120 -12.45 2.88 -17.07
CA LEU A 120 -11.05 2.80 -17.52
C LEU A 120 -10.52 1.35 -17.45
N ILE A 121 -10.82 0.64 -16.36
CA ILE A 121 -10.42 -0.76 -16.18
C ILE A 121 -11.14 -1.66 -17.20
N ASP A 122 -12.43 -1.45 -17.49
CA ASP A 122 -13.16 -2.23 -18.50
C ASP A 122 -12.54 -2.07 -19.90
N GLU A 123 -11.96 -0.91 -20.21
CA GLU A 123 -11.32 -0.63 -21.51
C GLU A 123 -9.87 -1.13 -21.58
N GLU A 124 -9.10 -1.04 -20.49
CA GLU A 124 -7.63 -1.13 -20.52
C GLU A 124 -7.06 -2.31 -19.71
N ALA A 125 -7.85 -3.08 -18.96
CA ALA A 125 -7.32 -4.07 -18.00
C ALA A 125 -6.39 -5.10 -18.65
N ASP A 126 -6.71 -5.60 -19.85
CA ASP A 126 -5.86 -6.57 -20.54
C ASP A 126 -4.50 -5.96 -20.96
N ARG A 127 -4.52 -4.73 -21.48
CA ARG A 127 -3.30 -4.03 -21.85
C ARG A 127 -2.43 -3.70 -20.64
N LEU A 128 -3.07 -3.23 -19.56
CA LEU A 128 -2.39 -2.96 -18.29
C LEU A 128 -1.71 -4.22 -17.76
N ALA A 129 -2.38 -5.37 -17.81
CA ALA A 129 -1.84 -6.65 -17.38
C ALA A 129 -0.71 -7.13 -18.33
N GLU A 130 -0.87 -7.04 -19.63
CA GLU A 130 0.16 -7.46 -20.61
C GLU A 130 1.48 -6.70 -20.40
N GLU A 131 1.40 -5.40 -20.11
CA GLU A 131 2.56 -4.53 -19.90
C GLU A 131 3.08 -4.57 -18.44
N ALA A 132 2.38 -5.27 -17.52
CA ALA A 132 2.78 -5.33 -16.12
C ALA A 132 3.77 -6.46 -15.81
N GLU A 133 4.72 -6.19 -14.91
CA GLU A 133 5.50 -7.21 -14.20
C GLU A 133 4.73 -7.75 -12.99
N SER A 134 4.05 -6.85 -12.29
CA SER A 134 3.15 -7.13 -11.18
C SER A 134 2.07 -6.04 -11.10
N ILE A 135 0.96 -6.36 -10.46
CA ILE A 135 -0.13 -5.42 -10.19
C ILE A 135 -0.29 -5.29 -8.68
N ILE A 136 -0.36 -4.06 -8.18
CA ILE A 136 -0.75 -3.75 -6.81
C ILE A 136 -2.13 -3.12 -6.88
N LEU A 137 -3.11 -3.76 -6.25
CA LEU A 137 -4.52 -3.40 -6.35
C LEU A 137 -5.08 -2.99 -5.00
N GLU A 138 -5.64 -1.80 -4.91
CA GLU A 138 -6.50 -1.40 -3.80
C GLU A 138 -7.85 -2.11 -3.95
N ILE A 139 -7.95 -3.29 -3.34
CA ILE A 139 -9.04 -4.25 -3.59
C ILE A 139 -10.40 -3.75 -3.08
N ASP A 140 -10.39 -2.83 -2.12
CA ASP A 140 -11.59 -2.27 -1.50
C ASP A 140 -12.27 -1.15 -2.33
N LEU A 141 -11.73 -0.78 -3.50
CA LEU A 141 -12.35 0.20 -4.40
C LEU A 141 -13.67 -0.28 -5.02
N GLY A 142 -13.91 -1.58 -5.03
CA GLY A 142 -15.17 -2.17 -5.48
C GLY A 142 -15.01 -3.56 -6.09
N GLU A 143 -16.02 -4.39 -5.87
CA GLU A 143 -16.02 -5.79 -6.32
C GLU A 143 -15.77 -5.92 -7.83
N LYS A 144 -16.42 -5.08 -8.64
CA LYS A 144 -16.28 -5.13 -10.10
C LYS A 144 -14.87 -4.75 -10.58
N ILE A 145 -14.26 -3.73 -9.97
CA ILE A 145 -12.88 -3.34 -10.29
C ILE A 145 -11.94 -4.51 -9.95
N ALA A 146 -12.06 -5.07 -8.74
CA ALA A 146 -11.25 -6.20 -8.31
C ALA A 146 -11.41 -7.42 -9.23
N GLU A 147 -12.64 -7.79 -9.59
CA GLU A 147 -12.92 -8.90 -10.52
C GLU A 147 -12.27 -8.69 -11.89
N ARG A 148 -12.40 -7.49 -12.48
CA ARG A 148 -11.84 -7.17 -13.80
C ARG A 148 -10.33 -7.24 -13.81
N VAL A 149 -9.69 -6.62 -12.81
CA VAL A 149 -8.23 -6.62 -12.69
C VAL A 149 -7.68 -8.03 -12.47
N LEU A 150 -8.26 -8.78 -11.52
CA LEU A 150 -7.83 -10.16 -11.25
C LEU A 150 -8.02 -11.07 -12.46
N ALA A 151 -9.16 -10.94 -13.17
CA ALA A 151 -9.41 -11.75 -14.38
C ALA A 151 -8.42 -11.41 -15.51
N ALA A 152 -8.07 -10.14 -15.71
CA ALA A 152 -7.05 -9.75 -16.68
C ALA A 152 -5.66 -10.27 -16.27
N ALA A 153 -5.29 -10.10 -15.01
CA ALA A 153 -4.02 -10.58 -14.48
C ALA A 153 -3.86 -12.11 -14.64
N GLU A 154 -4.90 -12.87 -14.36
CA GLU A 154 -4.92 -14.34 -14.55
C GLU A 154 -4.71 -14.74 -16.02
N ARG A 155 -5.37 -14.05 -16.97
CA ARG A 155 -5.19 -14.32 -18.42
C ARG A 155 -3.76 -14.10 -18.88
N HIS A 156 -3.08 -13.11 -18.29
CA HIS A 156 -1.72 -12.72 -18.68
C HIS A 156 -0.64 -13.32 -17.77
N GLY A 157 -1.02 -14.10 -16.74
CA GLY A 157 -0.08 -14.72 -15.79
C GLY A 157 0.69 -13.71 -14.93
N VAL A 158 0.05 -12.58 -14.58
CA VAL A 158 0.66 -11.50 -13.81
C VAL A 158 0.26 -11.61 -12.33
N PRO A 159 1.20 -11.56 -11.38
CA PRO A 159 0.88 -11.62 -9.96
C PRO A 159 0.19 -10.33 -9.51
N VAL A 160 -0.84 -10.48 -8.65
CA VAL A 160 -1.56 -9.36 -8.03
C VAL A 160 -1.32 -9.37 -6.53
N TYR A 161 -0.93 -8.23 -5.98
CA TYR A 161 -0.78 -7.97 -4.55
C TYR A 161 -1.90 -7.05 -4.08
N ALA A 162 -2.66 -7.49 -3.06
CA ALA A 162 -3.77 -6.70 -2.57
C ALA A 162 -3.34 -5.70 -1.49
N ILE A 163 -3.77 -4.47 -1.66
CA ILE A 163 -3.85 -3.50 -0.57
C ILE A 163 -5.19 -3.75 0.12
N VAL A 164 -5.14 -4.06 1.41
CA VAL A 164 -6.32 -4.33 2.23
C VAL A 164 -6.49 -3.16 3.21
N GLY A 165 -7.36 -2.21 2.87
CA GLY A 165 -7.56 -1.01 3.68
C GLY A 165 -8.66 -1.15 4.72
N ASN A 166 -9.89 -1.41 4.29
CA ASN A 166 -11.06 -1.43 5.16
C ASN A 166 -11.81 -2.78 5.20
N LEU A 167 -11.37 -3.78 4.43
CA LEU A 167 -11.97 -5.12 4.31
C LEU A 167 -13.39 -5.17 3.73
N SER A 168 -13.99 -4.05 3.36
CA SER A 168 -15.42 -3.98 3.00
C SER A 168 -15.80 -4.86 1.80
N VAL A 169 -14.89 -5.01 0.84
CA VAL A 169 -15.08 -5.91 -0.32
C VAL A 169 -14.77 -7.35 0.09
N ILE A 170 -13.68 -7.56 0.81
CA ILE A 170 -13.20 -8.90 1.18
C ILE A 170 -14.16 -9.63 2.12
N GLU A 171 -14.82 -8.92 3.04
CA GLU A 171 -15.85 -9.51 3.92
C GLU A 171 -17.04 -10.09 3.13
N ARG A 172 -17.39 -9.47 1.99
CA ARG A 172 -18.47 -9.96 1.11
C ARG A 172 -17.98 -10.95 0.05
N ARG A 173 -16.73 -10.78 -0.40
CA ARG A 173 -16.12 -11.53 -1.50
C ARG A 173 -14.71 -12.00 -1.12
N PRO A 174 -14.60 -12.89 -0.14
CA PRO A 174 -13.30 -13.44 0.28
C PRO A 174 -12.60 -14.23 -0.85
N ASP A 175 -13.35 -14.72 -1.83
CA ASP A 175 -12.82 -15.39 -3.02
C ASP A 175 -11.85 -14.51 -3.82
N LEU A 176 -12.06 -13.18 -3.84
CA LEU A 176 -11.16 -12.25 -4.54
C LEU A 176 -9.76 -12.22 -3.91
N LEU A 177 -9.69 -12.35 -2.58
CA LEU A 177 -8.41 -12.38 -1.88
C LEU A 177 -7.60 -13.65 -2.21
N PHE A 178 -8.27 -14.78 -2.39
CA PHE A 178 -7.60 -16.05 -2.74
C PHE A 178 -7.02 -16.08 -4.15
N ARG A 179 -7.37 -15.11 -4.98
CA ARG A 179 -6.84 -14.92 -6.35
C ARG A 179 -5.60 -14.04 -6.37
N THR A 180 -5.18 -13.49 -5.23
CA THR A 180 -3.97 -12.68 -5.12
C THR A 180 -2.74 -13.55 -4.87
N GLU A 181 -1.55 -13.04 -5.18
CA GLU A 181 -0.28 -13.73 -4.92
C GLU A 181 0.05 -13.74 -3.44
N CYS A 182 -0.14 -12.61 -2.77
CA CYS A 182 0.19 -12.44 -1.36
C CYS A 182 -0.72 -11.40 -0.70
N ILE A 183 -1.12 -11.70 0.54
CA ILE A 183 -1.82 -10.78 1.42
C ILE A 183 -0.78 -10.11 2.32
N VAL A 184 -0.75 -8.78 2.33
CA VAL A 184 0.08 -7.99 3.25
C VAL A 184 -0.85 -7.11 4.08
N CYS A 185 -0.90 -7.36 5.38
CA CYS A 185 -1.74 -6.60 6.29
C CYS A 185 -1.17 -6.62 7.73
N ASN A 186 -1.73 -5.79 8.60
CA ASN A 186 -1.34 -5.82 10.01
C ASN A 186 -2.14 -6.87 10.81
N ALA A 187 -1.71 -7.12 12.06
CA ALA A 187 -2.35 -8.11 12.94
C ALA A 187 -3.84 -7.82 13.22
N VAL A 188 -4.26 -6.55 13.19
CA VAL A 188 -5.67 -6.17 13.40
C VAL A 188 -6.50 -6.54 12.17
N GLU A 189 -6.03 -6.19 10.98
CA GLU A 189 -6.68 -6.50 9.70
C GLU A 189 -6.74 -8.01 9.49
N PHE A 190 -5.61 -8.70 9.69
CA PHE A 190 -5.57 -10.16 9.57
C PHE A 190 -6.51 -10.84 10.58
N GLY A 191 -6.55 -10.34 11.82
CA GLY A 191 -7.46 -10.84 12.85
C GLY A 191 -8.94 -10.72 12.46
N LYS A 192 -9.33 -9.62 11.79
CA LYS A 192 -10.70 -9.45 11.30
C LYS A 192 -11.10 -10.52 10.28
N LEU A 193 -10.19 -10.89 9.35
CA LEU A 193 -10.42 -11.94 8.35
C LEU A 193 -10.77 -13.30 9.00
N PHE A 194 -10.24 -13.58 10.19
CA PHE A 194 -10.40 -14.84 10.89
C PHE A 194 -11.20 -14.72 12.20
N SER A 195 -11.85 -13.57 12.45
CA SER A 195 -12.59 -13.29 13.69
C SER A 195 -11.77 -13.54 14.96
N ALA A 196 -10.49 -13.15 14.94
CA ALA A 196 -9.52 -13.37 16.02
C ALA A 196 -8.89 -12.05 16.50
N ASP A 197 -8.60 -11.92 17.79
CA ASP A 197 -7.80 -10.81 18.31
C ASP A 197 -6.33 -11.18 18.34
N LEU A 198 -5.58 -10.68 17.36
CA LEU A 198 -4.16 -10.98 17.15
C LEU A 198 -3.22 -9.84 17.56
N ARG A 199 -3.75 -8.74 18.11
CA ARG A 199 -3.00 -7.51 18.43
C ARG A 199 -1.81 -7.72 19.38
N LYS A 200 -1.93 -8.69 20.29
CA LYS A 200 -0.93 -8.96 21.32
C LYS A 200 0.01 -10.12 21.00
N ASN A 201 -0.23 -10.82 19.89
CA ASN A 201 0.57 -11.98 19.54
C ASN A 201 2.07 -11.64 19.43
N THR A 202 2.90 -12.56 19.86
CA THR A 202 4.31 -12.58 19.52
C THR A 202 4.48 -13.07 18.08
N PRO A 203 5.65 -12.89 17.45
CA PRO A 203 5.92 -13.48 16.14
C PRO A 203 5.70 -15.00 16.12
N GLU A 204 6.12 -15.73 17.16
CA GLU A 204 5.98 -17.19 17.27
C GLU A 204 4.50 -17.60 17.41
N GLU A 205 3.71 -16.85 18.19
CA GLU A 205 2.26 -17.07 18.30
C GLU A 205 1.56 -16.79 16.98
N MET A 206 2.03 -15.79 16.21
CA MET A 206 1.51 -15.50 14.88
C MET A 206 1.86 -16.62 13.90
N VAL A 207 3.07 -17.18 13.91
CA VAL A 207 3.43 -18.37 13.13
C VAL A 207 2.49 -19.52 13.47
N ALA A 208 2.28 -19.80 14.75
CA ALA A 208 1.37 -20.86 15.19
C ALA A 208 -0.08 -20.60 14.76
N PHE A 209 -0.51 -19.34 14.69
CA PHE A 209 -1.83 -18.98 14.16
C PHE A 209 -1.91 -19.21 12.65
N LEU A 210 -0.92 -18.74 11.88
CA LEU A 210 -0.84 -18.96 10.43
C LEU A 210 -0.84 -20.45 10.09
N GLN A 211 -0.11 -21.27 10.83
CA GLN A 211 -0.10 -22.74 10.64
C GLN A 211 -1.48 -23.39 10.79
N ARG A 212 -2.36 -22.80 11.62
CA ARG A 212 -3.74 -23.32 11.81
C ARG A 212 -4.70 -22.86 10.71
N VAL A 213 -4.52 -21.64 10.19
CA VAL A 213 -5.48 -21.04 9.25
C VAL A 213 -5.03 -21.13 7.80
N CYS A 214 -3.72 -21.26 7.54
CA CYS A 214 -3.17 -21.46 6.22
C CYS A 214 -3.41 -22.89 5.75
N GLY A 215 -4.53 -23.10 5.09
CA GLY A 215 -4.83 -24.30 4.33
C GLY A 215 -4.45 -24.11 2.86
N GLU A 216 -4.83 -25.10 2.02
CA GLU A 216 -4.50 -25.12 0.59
C GLU A 216 -5.01 -23.90 -0.20
N ASN A 217 -5.96 -23.15 0.33
CA ASN A 217 -6.62 -22.05 -0.38
C ASN A 217 -6.15 -20.64 0.03
N LEU A 218 -5.35 -20.49 1.10
CA LEU A 218 -4.85 -19.17 1.46
C LEU A 218 -3.67 -18.79 0.54
N PRO A 219 -3.62 -17.59 -0.06
CA PRO A 219 -2.42 -17.12 -0.73
C PRO A 219 -1.27 -16.96 0.26
N SER A 220 -0.07 -16.67 -0.24
CA SER A 220 1.02 -16.27 0.65
C SER A 220 0.59 -15.11 1.52
N ALA A 221 1.11 -15.01 2.73
CA ALA A 221 0.70 -13.97 3.68
C ALA A 221 1.88 -13.37 4.41
N ILE A 222 1.83 -12.06 4.61
CA ILE A 222 2.74 -11.34 5.51
C ILE A 222 1.90 -10.53 6.50
N VAL A 223 2.12 -10.80 7.78
CA VAL A 223 1.42 -10.10 8.86
C VAL A 223 2.41 -9.23 9.61
N THR A 224 2.22 -7.90 9.54
CA THR A 224 3.05 -6.94 10.26
C THR A 224 2.62 -6.81 11.71
N LEU A 225 3.58 -6.72 12.62
CA LEU A 225 3.41 -6.69 14.08
C LEU A 225 3.99 -5.40 14.70
N GLY A 226 4.11 -4.32 13.90
CA GLY A 226 4.70 -3.05 14.32
C GLY A 226 6.15 -3.22 14.77
N ALA A 227 6.50 -2.74 15.95
CA ALA A 227 7.86 -2.83 16.50
C ALA A 227 8.37 -4.28 16.71
N LYS A 228 7.52 -5.29 16.58
CA LYS A 228 7.92 -6.71 16.64
C LYS A 228 8.31 -7.28 15.27
N GLY A 229 8.27 -6.48 14.20
CA GLY A 229 8.59 -6.91 12.84
C GLY A 229 7.40 -7.51 12.10
N CYS A 230 7.62 -8.60 11.36
CA CYS A 230 6.55 -9.30 10.64
C CYS A 230 6.78 -10.80 10.60
N VAL A 231 5.72 -11.52 10.26
CA VAL A 231 5.73 -12.96 10.02
C VAL A 231 5.29 -13.22 8.59
N THR A 232 5.99 -14.13 7.90
CA THR A 232 5.70 -14.53 6.52
C THR A 232 5.22 -15.98 6.44
N TYR A 233 4.32 -16.24 5.53
CA TYR A 233 3.95 -17.58 5.08
C TYR A 233 4.00 -17.64 3.56
N ASP A 234 4.89 -18.42 3.01
CA ASP A 234 4.98 -18.65 1.58
C ASP A 234 4.22 -19.94 1.20
N ARG A 235 3.11 -19.78 0.49
CA ARG A 235 2.27 -20.88 0.04
C ARG A 235 3.01 -21.85 -0.88
N LYS A 236 3.89 -21.36 -1.75
CA LYS A 236 4.57 -22.18 -2.76
C LYS A 236 5.57 -23.16 -2.13
N SER A 237 6.29 -22.70 -1.12
CA SER A 237 7.30 -23.49 -0.41
C SER A 237 6.78 -24.10 0.90
N GLY A 238 5.66 -23.61 1.45
CA GLY A 238 5.16 -23.97 2.78
C GLY A 238 6.02 -23.42 3.92
N VAL A 239 6.93 -22.47 3.64
CA VAL A 239 7.89 -21.93 4.61
C VAL A 239 7.28 -20.76 5.37
N TYR A 240 7.52 -20.74 6.68
CA TYR A 240 7.24 -19.60 7.56
C TYR A 240 8.52 -18.89 7.92
N GLY A 241 8.47 -17.56 7.99
CA GLY A 241 9.61 -16.73 8.37
C GLY A 241 9.22 -15.69 9.42
N ILE A 242 10.21 -15.23 10.16
CA ILE A 242 10.09 -14.08 11.07
C ILE A 242 11.16 -13.07 10.64
N VAL A 243 10.74 -11.83 10.42
CA VAL A 243 11.64 -10.71 10.11
C VAL A 243 11.51 -9.68 11.23
N PRO A 244 12.57 -9.38 11.97
CA PRO A 244 12.54 -8.38 13.03
C PRO A 244 12.36 -6.98 12.45
N ALA A 245 11.76 -6.07 13.24
CA ALA A 245 11.72 -4.66 12.89
C ALA A 245 13.13 -4.03 13.00
N GLU A 246 13.39 -3.02 12.19
CA GLU A 246 14.58 -2.19 12.35
C GLU A 246 14.37 -1.14 13.44
N GLU A 247 15.42 -0.87 14.21
CA GLU A 247 15.42 0.23 15.20
C GLU A 247 15.54 1.56 14.47
N VAL A 248 14.55 2.42 14.64
CA VAL A 248 14.51 3.74 14.00
C VAL A 248 13.87 4.77 14.92
N ARG A 249 14.30 6.03 14.79
CA ARG A 249 13.59 7.13 15.43
C ARG A 249 12.31 7.43 14.67
N VAL A 250 11.19 7.09 15.28
CA VAL A 250 9.86 7.33 14.71
C VAL A 250 9.53 8.83 14.72
N VAL A 251 9.17 9.37 13.56
CA VAL A 251 8.69 10.74 13.33
C VAL A 251 7.19 10.74 13.07
N ASP A 252 6.74 9.92 12.11
CA ASP A 252 5.34 9.68 11.78
C ASP A 252 5.18 8.23 11.30
N THR A 253 4.13 7.53 11.70
CA THR A 253 3.86 6.14 11.29
C THR A 253 3.02 6.04 10.01
N SER A 254 2.56 7.16 9.47
CA SER A 254 1.79 7.19 8.22
C SER A 254 2.64 6.65 7.06
N GLY A 255 2.02 5.82 6.21
CA GLY A 255 2.70 5.25 5.05
C GLY A 255 3.65 4.08 5.33
N ALA A 256 3.84 3.67 6.60
CA ALA A 256 4.69 2.52 6.95
C ALA A 256 4.25 1.23 6.26
N GLY A 257 2.95 0.95 6.25
CA GLY A 257 2.38 -0.22 5.56
C GLY A 257 2.55 -0.16 4.05
N ASP A 258 2.42 1.03 3.48
CA ASP A 258 2.57 1.28 2.04
C ASP A 258 4.02 1.08 1.59
N ALA A 259 4.96 1.60 2.36
CA ALA A 259 6.39 1.40 2.14
C ALA A 259 6.78 -0.08 2.32
N PHE A 260 6.24 -0.74 3.33
CA PHE A 260 6.45 -2.16 3.55
C PHE A 260 5.97 -3.00 2.36
N LEU A 261 4.73 -2.81 1.89
CA LEU A 261 4.20 -3.52 0.72
C LEU A 261 5.02 -3.22 -0.53
N SER A 262 5.45 -1.96 -0.72
CA SER A 262 6.32 -1.58 -1.84
C SER A 262 7.60 -2.41 -1.86
N GLY A 263 8.29 -2.53 -0.73
CA GLY A 263 9.52 -3.32 -0.61
C GLY A 263 9.29 -4.82 -0.83
N VAL A 264 8.18 -5.36 -0.33
CA VAL A 264 7.80 -6.76 -0.59
C VAL A 264 7.65 -7.01 -2.08
N VAL A 265 6.89 -6.16 -2.79
CA VAL A 265 6.67 -6.36 -4.24
C VAL A 265 7.94 -6.12 -5.04
N MET A 266 8.79 -5.16 -4.65
CA MET A 266 10.11 -4.98 -5.25
C MET A 266 10.97 -6.25 -5.14
N GLY A 267 11.02 -6.87 -3.95
CA GLY A 267 11.73 -8.13 -3.75
C GLY A 267 11.18 -9.27 -4.60
N GLN A 268 9.85 -9.41 -4.65
CA GLN A 268 9.19 -10.45 -5.44
C GLN A 268 9.41 -10.28 -6.95
N ASN A 269 9.41 -9.05 -7.47
CA ASN A 269 9.76 -8.76 -8.86
C ASN A 269 11.20 -9.16 -9.20
N HIS A 270 12.09 -9.16 -8.20
CA HIS A 270 13.46 -9.64 -8.33
C HIS A 270 13.64 -11.12 -7.94
N ARG A 271 12.53 -11.86 -7.77
CA ARG A 271 12.51 -13.31 -7.48
C ARG A 271 13.18 -13.71 -6.16
N LEU A 272 13.22 -12.78 -5.20
CA LEU A 272 13.65 -13.11 -3.85
C LEU A 272 12.58 -13.95 -3.14
N SER A 273 13.00 -14.70 -2.12
CA SER A 273 12.04 -15.39 -1.25
C SER A 273 11.11 -14.39 -0.55
N LEU A 274 9.96 -14.85 -0.09
CA LEU A 274 9.00 -13.98 0.59
C LEU A 274 9.61 -13.35 1.86
N THR A 275 10.44 -14.08 2.58
CA THR A 275 11.14 -13.59 3.79
C THR A 275 12.19 -12.52 3.44
N GLU A 276 12.98 -12.71 2.39
CA GLU A 276 13.92 -11.68 1.91
C GLU A 276 13.18 -10.43 1.42
N SER A 277 12.08 -10.61 0.70
CA SER A 277 11.20 -9.51 0.27
C SER A 277 10.61 -8.74 1.45
N ALA A 278 10.20 -9.45 2.51
CA ALA A 278 9.72 -8.84 3.74
C ALA A 278 10.82 -8.05 4.48
N ALA A 279 12.09 -8.47 4.38
CA ALA A 279 13.21 -7.70 4.93
C ALA A 279 13.39 -6.36 4.20
N ILE A 280 13.27 -6.34 2.85
CA ILE A 280 13.24 -5.09 2.09
C ILE A 280 12.05 -4.22 2.52
N GLY A 281 10.86 -4.82 2.68
CA GLY A 281 9.67 -4.13 3.18
C GLY A 281 9.88 -3.49 4.55
N THR A 282 10.52 -4.22 5.47
CA THR A 282 10.83 -3.72 6.83
C THR A 282 11.75 -2.50 6.76
N HIS A 283 12.77 -2.55 5.90
CA HIS A 283 13.69 -1.42 5.73
C HIS A 283 13.00 -0.19 5.13
N LEU A 284 12.22 -0.35 4.05
CA LEU A 284 11.48 0.77 3.47
C LEU A 284 10.47 1.37 4.46
N ALA A 285 9.80 0.54 5.26
CA ALA A 285 8.93 1.02 6.34
C ALA A 285 9.72 1.83 7.37
N ALA A 286 10.92 1.39 7.77
CA ALA A 286 11.79 2.12 8.69
C ALA A 286 12.20 3.49 8.14
N LEU A 287 12.56 3.57 6.85
CA LEU A 287 12.87 4.84 6.18
C LEU A 287 11.65 5.78 6.14
N ALA A 288 10.46 5.27 5.81
CA ALA A 288 9.24 6.08 5.75
C ALA A 288 8.89 6.68 7.11
N ILE A 289 8.87 5.88 8.19
CA ILE A 289 8.51 6.37 9.53
C ILE A 289 9.56 7.30 10.15
N GLY A 290 10.76 7.35 9.61
CA GLY A 290 11.81 8.29 9.97
C GLY A 290 11.59 9.71 9.44
N THR A 291 10.57 9.95 8.62
CA THR A 291 10.24 11.24 8.00
C THR A 291 8.81 11.68 8.33
N LYS A 292 8.44 12.89 7.88
CA LYS A 292 7.05 13.39 7.95
C LYS A 292 6.22 13.06 6.70
N ASN A 293 6.87 12.49 5.69
CA ASN A 293 6.22 12.13 4.43
C ASN A 293 5.63 10.73 4.54
N SER A 294 4.51 10.50 3.86
CA SER A 294 3.87 9.17 3.81
C SER A 294 4.55 8.21 2.82
N ALA A 295 5.63 8.63 2.18
CA ALA A 295 6.43 7.84 1.24
C ALA A 295 7.92 7.88 1.60
N VAL A 296 8.66 6.93 1.06
CA VAL A 296 10.11 6.81 1.25
C VAL A 296 10.82 8.00 0.59
N PRO A 297 11.75 8.66 1.29
CA PRO A 297 12.55 9.72 0.68
C PRO A 297 13.42 9.15 -0.44
N LYS A 298 13.53 9.90 -1.54
CA LYS A 298 14.49 9.56 -2.61
C LYS A 298 15.89 9.78 -2.09
N ASN A 299 16.63 8.69 -1.87
CA ASN A 299 18.02 8.73 -1.42
C ASN A 299 18.82 7.54 -1.96
N ASP A 300 20.15 7.65 -1.88
CA ASP A 300 21.06 6.61 -2.38
C ASP A 300 21.02 5.31 -1.53
N ASP A 301 20.54 5.37 -0.29
CA ASP A 301 20.49 4.22 0.62
C ASP A 301 19.51 3.15 0.12
N VAL A 302 18.38 3.58 -0.46
CA VAL A 302 17.40 2.67 -1.07
C VAL A 302 17.99 1.90 -2.25
N HIS A 303 18.76 2.59 -3.10
CA HIS A 303 19.43 1.94 -4.23
C HIS A 303 20.54 0.99 -3.79
N HIS A 304 21.26 1.36 -2.71
CA HIS A 304 22.29 0.49 -2.15
C HIS A 304 21.67 -0.79 -1.60
N LEU A 305 20.57 -0.67 -0.86
CA LEU A 305 19.84 -1.80 -0.30
C LEU A 305 19.39 -2.78 -1.38
N LEU A 306 18.70 -2.28 -2.41
CA LEU A 306 18.25 -3.14 -3.51
C LEU A 306 19.43 -3.88 -4.16
N ARG A 307 20.57 -3.23 -4.36
CA ARG A 307 21.80 -3.88 -4.87
C ARG A 307 22.36 -4.94 -3.91
N CYS A 308 22.26 -4.76 -2.61
CA CYS A 308 22.71 -5.74 -1.63
C CYS A 308 21.86 -7.02 -1.62
N PHE A 309 20.56 -6.88 -1.83
CA PHE A 309 19.63 -8.02 -1.91
C PHE A 309 19.59 -8.64 -3.31
N ILE A 310 19.67 -7.82 -4.34
CA ILE A 310 19.75 -8.28 -5.73
C ILE A 310 21.22 -8.62 -5.99
N LYS A 311 21.64 -9.87 -5.72
CA LYS A 311 22.91 -10.36 -6.21
C LYS A 311 22.92 -10.19 -7.73
N GLU A 312 23.75 -9.29 -8.25
CA GLU A 312 24.04 -9.29 -9.70
C GLU A 312 24.37 -10.73 -10.11
N PRO A 313 23.78 -11.26 -11.20
CA PRO A 313 24.18 -12.56 -11.67
C PRO A 313 25.68 -12.49 -11.91
N ALA A 314 26.44 -13.28 -11.14
CA ALA A 314 27.88 -13.39 -11.31
C ALA A 314 28.15 -13.84 -12.75
N GLY A 315 28.66 -12.93 -13.59
CA GLY A 315 29.22 -13.26 -14.91
C GLY A 315 28.45 -12.69 -16.08
N MET A 316 28.74 -11.45 -16.42
CA MET A 316 28.99 -11.01 -17.80
C MET A 316 30.16 -10.03 -17.74
N ALA A 317 31.38 -10.56 -17.69
CA ALA A 317 32.56 -9.86 -18.05
C ALA A 317 32.91 -10.23 -19.51
#